data_ab029778bf8d061ed89217b6e24ff91d
#
_entry.id   ab029778bf8d061ed89217b6e24ff91d
#
_cell.length_a   1.000
_cell.length_b   1.000
_cell.length_c   1.000
_cell.angle_alpha   90.00
_cell.angle_beta   90.00
_cell.angle_gamma   90.00
#
_symmetry.space_group_name_H-M   'P 1'
#
loop_
_entity.id
_entity.type
_entity.pdbx_description
1 polymer ?
#
loop_
_entity_poly.entity_id
_entity_poly.type
_entity_poly.pdbx_seq_one_letter_code
_entity_poly.pdbx_strand_id
1 'polypeptide(L)'
;MLVNGVPVKLCGVNRHDHDQYGGKTVSRESMEEDVRLMKRLNINSVRTSHYPNDPYFYELCDRYGLYVVDEANIETHGKGGLLSNDPQWITPFLERVSRMVIRDRNHPSVIMWSLGNESGCGPAHAAAAGWAKDYDPTRLIHYEGAQGQPMHPLYVPLKRTSAAAFTSVMAADNQPAAGQVKKPQNGGNPTDPGYVDV
;
A
#
# COMPACT_ATOMS: atom_id res chain seq x y z
N MET A 1 17.37 -1.74 -3.34
CA MET A 1 16.61 -2.97 -3.10
C MET A 1 17.36 -4.16 -3.67
N LEU A 2 17.24 -5.32 -3.03
CA LEU A 2 17.81 -6.58 -3.54
C LEU A 2 16.67 -7.54 -3.85
N VAL A 3 16.72 -8.21 -5.00
CA VAL A 3 15.86 -9.34 -5.33
C VAL A 3 16.75 -10.56 -5.50
N ASN A 4 16.54 -11.57 -4.68
CA ASN A 4 17.41 -12.76 -4.63
C ASN A 4 18.92 -12.43 -4.51
N GLY A 5 19.25 -11.42 -3.70
CA GLY A 5 20.61 -10.97 -3.47
C GLY A 5 21.21 -10.07 -4.57
N VAL A 6 20.49 -9.80 -5.66
CA VAL A 6 20.94 -8.96 -6.77
C VAL A 6 20.33 -7.56 -6.64
N PRO A 7 21.15 -6.47 -6.74
CA PRO A 7 20.64 -5.12 -6.75
C PRO A 7 19.72 -4.87 -7.95
N VAL A 8 18.52 -4.37 -7.70
CA VAL A 8 17.54 -4.05 -8.74
C VAL A 8 17.15 -2.58 -8.63
N LYS A 9 17.09 -1.89 -9.78
CA LYS A 9 16.49 -0.58 -9.92
C LYS A 9 15.12 -0.75 -10.57
N LEU A 10 14.08 -0.26 -9.90
CA LEU A 10 12.74 -0.23 -10.47
C LEU A 10 12.60 0.95 -11.43
N CYS A 11 12.24 0.65 -12.66
CA CYS A 11 11.83 1.62 -13.69
C CYS A 11 10.39 1.28 -14.04
N GLY A 12 9.45 1.88 -13.32
CA GLY A 12 8.06 1.43 -13.31
C GLY A 12 7.05 2.51 -13.67
N VAL A 13 5.83 2.05 -13.81
CA VAL A 13 4.63 2.86 -14.03
C VAL A 13 3.52 2.45 -13.07
N ASN A 14 2.57 3.36 -12.87
CA ASN A 14 1.29 3.02 -12.25
C ASN A 14 0.31 2.53 -13.32
N ARG A 15 -0.52 1.55 -12.97
CA ARG A 15 -1.54 1.00 -13.84
C ARG A 15 -2.87 0.92 -13.13
N HIS A 16 -3.92 1.35 -13.83
CA HIS A 16 -5.30 1.12 -13.43
C HIS A 16 -5.93 0.02 -14.29
N ASP A 17 -6.77 -0.82 -13.70
CA ASP A 17 -7.71 -1.63 -14.48
C ASP A 17 -8.81 -0.69 -14.98
N HIS A 18 -8.58 -0.14 -16.18
CA HIS A 18 -9.50 0.76 -16.84
C HIS A 18 -9.34 0.69 -18.35
N ASP A 19 -10.46 0.56 -19.03
CA ASP A 19 -10.54 0.56 -20.49
C ASP A 19 -11.38 1.75 -20.97
N GLN A 20 -10.97 2.34 -22.09
CA GLN A 20 -11.62 3.56 -22.61
C GLN A 20 -13.09 3.34 -23.00
N TYR A 21 -13.49 2.11 -23.31
CA TYR A 21 -14.85 1.75 -23.69
C TYR A 21 -15.57 0.93 -22.63
N GLY A 22 -14.87 -0.04 -22.05
CA GLY A 22 -15.39 -0.98 -21.05
C GLY A 22 -15.37 -0.46 -19.60
N GLY A 23 -14.75 0.70 -19.34
CA GLY A 23 -14.60 1.24 -17.99
C GLY A 23 -13.76 0.34 -17.11
N LYS A 24 -14.32 -0.18 -16.03
CA LYS A 24 -13.62 -1.09 -15.11
C LYS A 24 -13.56 -2.55 -15.58
N THR A 25 -14.14 -2.86 -16.73
CA THR A 25 -14.04 -4.19 -17.34
C THR A 25 -12.92 -4.17 -18.37
N VAL A 26 -11.79 -4.77 -18.05
CA VAL A 26 -10.62 -4.83 -18.92
C VAL A 26 -10.52 -6.22 -19.56
N SER A 27 -10.36 -6.28 -20.87
CA SER A 27 -10.21 -7.56 -21.56
C SER A 27 -8.82 -8.16 -21.36
N ARG A 28 -8.70 -9.47 -21.57
CA ARG A 28 -7.40 -10.15 -21.52
C ARG A 28 -6.43 -9.60 -22.55
N GLU A 29 -6.93 -9.33 -23.76
CA GLU A 29 -6.16 -8.75 -24.88
C GLU A 29 -5.59 -7.37 -24.50
N SER A 30 -6.40 -6.54 -23.84
CA SER A 30 -5.97 -5.22 -23.36
C SER A 30 -4.87 -5.34 -22.29
N MET A 31 -5.03 -6.26 -21.34
CA MET A 31 -3.99 -6.52 -20.32
C MET A 31 -2.68 -7.03 -20.94
N GLU A 32 -2.77 -7.92 -21.96
CA GLU A 32 -1.58 -8.38 -22.68
C GLU A 32 -0.88 -7.26 -23.43
N GLU A 33 -1.63 -6.37 -24.07
CA GLU A 33 -1.03 -5.23 -24.79
C GLU A 33 -0.35 -4.25 -23.83
N ASP A 34 -0.95 -3.98 -22.66
CA ASP A 34 -0.32 -3.18 -21.62
C ASP A 34 1.05 -3.75 -21.20
N VAL A 35 1.10 -5.06 -20.93
CA VAL A 35 2.34 -5.73 -20.52
C VAL A 35 3.37 -5.72 -21.67
N ARG A 36 2.96 -5.99 -22.91
CA ARG A 36 3.84 -5.90 -24.08
C ARG A 36 4.39 -4.49 -24.30
N LEU A 37 3.53 -3.48 -24.11
CA LEU A 37 3.94 -2.07 -24.20
C LEU A 37 4.97 -1.73 -23.14
N MET A 38 4.75 -2.12 -21.87
CA MET A 38 5.73 -1.92 -20.81
C MET A 38 7.08 -2.55 -21.16
N LYS A 39 7.08 -3.78 -21.66
CA LYS A 39 8.34 -4.46 -22.08
C LYS A 39 9.02 -3.76 -23.25
N ARG A 40 8.30 -3.29 -24.25
CA ARG A 40 8.86 -2.52 -25.39
C ARG A 40 9.51 -1.21 -24.94
N LEU A 41 8.97 -0.60 -23.87
CA LEU A 41 9.49 0.65 -23.30
C LEU A 41 10.55 0.44 -22.21
N ASN A 42 11.07 -0.78 -22.03
CA ASN A 42 12.03 -1.14 -20.99
C ASN A 42 11.54 -0.86 -19.57
N ILE A 43 10.25 -0.89 -19.35
CA ILE A 43 9.66 -0.84 -18.03
C ILE A 43 9.80 -2.22 -17.40
N ASN A 44 10.28 -2.28 -16.16
CA ASN A 44 10.51 -3.54 -15.45
C ASN A 44 9.59 -3.72 -14.23
N SER A 45 8.80 -2.71 -13.90
CA SER A 45 7.92 -2.77 -12.73
C SER A 45 6.60 -2.02 -12.94
N VAL A 46 5.58 -2.44 -12.22
CA VAL A 46 4.25 -1.84 -12.25
C VAL A 46 3.66 -1.80 -10.85
N ARG A 47 3.02 -0.68 -10.51
CA ARG A 47 2.20 -0.56 -9.31
C ARG A 47 0.73 -0.65 -9.70
N THR A 48 -0.01 -1.53 -9.04
CA THR A 48 -1.46 -1.70 -9.28
C THR A 48 -2.25 -0.60 -8.55
N SER A 49 -2.21 0.59 -9.09
CA SER A 49 -2.85 1.76 -8.48
C SER A 49 -4.35 1.80 -8.76
N HIS A 50 -5.24 1.99 -7.82
CA HIS A 50 -5.01 1.96 -6.37
C HIS A 50 -5.86 0.84 -5.78
N TYR A 51 -5.70 -0.35 -6.30
CA TYR A 51 -6.44 -1.58 -5.93
C TYR A 51 -5.78 -2.81 -6.59
N PRO A 52 -5.96 -4.01 -6.02
CA PRO A 52 -5.51 -5.23 -6.67
C PRO A 52 -6.16 -5.38 -8.05
N ASN A 53 -5.35 -5.65 -9.05
CA ASN A 53 -5.83 -5.82 -10.43
C ASN A 53 -6.45 -7.21 -10.66
N ASP A 54 -6.91 -7.46 -11.90
CA ASP A 54 -7.41 -8.76 -12.32
C ASP A 54 -6.33 -9.85 -12.14
N PRO A 55 -6.64 -11.04 -11.62
CA PRO A 55 -5.67 -12.12 -11.44
C PRO A 55 -4.87 -12.48 -12.70
N TYR A 56 -5.48 -12.39 -13.88
CA TYR A 56 -4.78 -12.64 -15.13
C TYR A 56 -3.65 -11.66 -15.40
N PHE A 57 -3.75 -10.43 -14.91
CA PHE A 57 -2.67 -9.46 -15.04
C PHE A 57 -1.41 -9.90 -14.27
N TYR A 58 -1.56 -10.49 -13.09
CA TYR A 58 -0.41 -11.03 -12.33
C TYR A 58 0.20 -12.26 -13.03
N GLU A 59 -0.61 -13.14 -13.63
CA GLU A 59 -0.12 -14.24 -14.46
C GLU A 59 0.73 -13.73 -15.63
N LEU A 60 0.33 -12.62 -16.24
CA LEU A 60 1.13 -11.95 -17.27
C LEU A 60 2.42 -11.37 -16.72
N CYS A 61 2.38 -10.70 -15.57
CA CYS A 61 3.58 -10.19 -14.91
C CYS A 61 4.57 -11.30 -14.57
N ASP A 62 4.10 -12.44 -14.08
CA ASP A 62 4.91 -13.63 -13.82
C ASP A 62 5.57 -14.13 -15.11
N ARG A 63 4.80 -14.24 -16.18
CA ARG A 63 5.26 -14.75 -17.48
C ARG A 63 6.27 -13.83 -18.16
N TYR A 64 6.02 -12.53 -18.14
CA TYR A 64 6.84 -11.53 -18.84
C TYR A 64 7.97 -10.96 -17.99
N GLY A 65 8.04 -11.29 -16.71
CA GLY A 65 9.07 -10.82 -15.79
C GLY A 65 8.94 -9.32 -15.49
N LEU A 66 7.77 -8.88 -15.05
CA LEU A 66 7.56 -7.57 -14.46
C LEU A 66 7.52 -7.69 -12.94
N TYR A 67 8.20 -6.81 -12.24
CA TYR A 67 8.03 -6.66 -10.81
C TYR A 67 6.73 -5.94 -10.49
N VAL A 68 6.02 -6.39 -9.47
CA VAL A 68 4.72 -5.82 -9.07
C VAL A 68 4.80 -5.25 -7.67
N VAL A 69 4.37 -4.03 -7.54
CA VAL A 69 3.95 -3.44 -6.26
C VAL A 69 2.43 -3.58 -6.20
N ASP A 70 1.97 -4.56 -5.45
CA ASP A 70 0.55 -4.89 -5.35
C ASP A 70 -0.11 -4.05 -4.28
N GLU A 71 -1.14 -3.28 -4.65
CA GLU A 71 -1.71 -2.25 -3.80
C GLU A 71 -3.12 -2.58 -3.34
N ALA A 72 -3.32 -2.47 -2.03
CA ALA A 72 -4.61 -2.65 -1.42
C ALA A 72 -5.58 -1.51 -1.79
N ASN A 73 -6.85 -1.86 -1.95
CA ASN A 73 -7.90 -0.87 -2.23
C ASN A 73 -8.21 -0.01 -1.00
N ILE A 74 -7.27 0.85 -0.68
CA ILE A 74 -7.36 1.86 0.37
C ILE A 74 -6.98 3.19 -0.24
N GLU A 75 -7.99 4.00 -0.56
CA GLU A 75 -7.86 5.35 -1.11
C GLU A 75 -8.90 6.23 -0.43
N THR A 76 -8.45 7.16 0.41
CA THR A 76 -9.35 8.04 1.16
C THR A 76 -8.98 9.51 1.02
N HIS A 77 -8.44 9.91 -0.14
CA HIS A 77 -7.90 11.23 -0.44
C HIS A 77 -8.80 12.38 0.07
N GLY A 78 -10.09 12.33 -0.25
CA GLY A 78 -11.06 13.37 0.16
C GLY A 78 -11.33 13.43 1.68
N LYS A 79 -10.88 12.45 2.44
CA LYS A 79 -10.97 12.40 3.91
C LYS A 79 -9.58 12.47 4.58
N GLY A 80 -8.51 12.47 3.81
CA GLY A 80 -7.14 12.45 4.32
C GLY A 80 -6.94 11.30 5.31
N GLY A 81 -6.34 11.58 6.45
CA GLY A 81 -6.08 10.60 7.51
C GLY A 81 -7.26 10.30 8.43
N LEU A 82 -8.46 10.84 8.19
CA LEU A 82 -9.59 10.68 9.11
C LEU A 82 -9.92 9.20 9.34
N LEU A 83 -10.03 8.41 8.27
CA LEU A 83 -10.41 7.01 8.40
C LEU A 83 -9.27 6.13 8.91
N SER A 84 -8.02 6.42 8.53
CA SER A 84 -6.87 5.65 9.01
C SER A 84 -6.58 5.82 10.50
N ASN A 85 -7.13 6.88 11.12
CA ASN A 85 -7.04 7.18 12.54
C ASN A 85 -8.30 6.80 13.33
N ASP A 86 -9.39 6.42 12.69
CA ASP A 86 -10.63 6.01 13.36
C ASP A 86 -10.61 4.50 13.66
N PRO A 87 -10.76 4.10 14.95
CA PRO A 87 -10.77 2.68 15.35
C PRO A 87 -11.78 1.81 14.60
N GLN A 88 -12.91 2.40 14.20
CA GLN A 88 -13.96 1.67 13.47
C GLN A 88 -13.50 1.20 12.09
N TRP A 89 -12.45 1.84 11.53
CA TRP A 89 -11.91 1.54 10.21
C TRP A 89 -10.70 0.61 10.22
N ILE A 90 -10.18 0.24 11.39
CA ILE A 90 -9.02 -0.68 11.47
C ILE A 90 -9.33 -2.02 10.78
N THR A 91 -10.47 -2.62 11.07
CA THR A 91 -10.90 -3.89 10.44
C THR A 91 -11.05 -3.76 8.92
N PRO A 92 -11.76 -2.75 8.37
CA PRO A 92 -11.83 -2.55 6.92
C PRO A 92 -10.48 -2.38 6.23
N PHE A 93 -9.51 -1.68 6.85
CA PHE A 93 -8.16 -1.56 6.31
C PHE A 93 -7.43 -2.90 6.32
N LEU A 94 -7.42 -3.57 7.47
CA LEU A 94 -6.79 -4.86 7.65
C LEU A 94 -7.34 -5.91 6.68
N GLU A 95 -8.67 -5.97 6.51
CA GLU A 95 -9.30 -6.92 5.60
C GLU A 95 -8.90 -6.70 4.13
N ARG A 96 -8.78 -5.44 3.69
CA ARG A 96 -8.35 -5.15 2.32
C ARG A 96 -6.94 -5.63 2.06
N VAL A 97 -6.02 -5.33 2.97
CA VAL A 97 -4.62 -5.77 2.85
C VAL A 97 -4.52 -7.29 2.95
N SER A 98 -5.16 -7.90 3.95
CA SER A 98 -5.05 -9.35 4.15
C SER A 98 -5.63 -10.16 3.00
N ARG A 99 -6.78 -9.74 2.45
CA ARG A 99 -7.39 -10.42 1.30
C ARG A 99 -6.52 -10.32 0.05
N MET A 100 -5.90 -9.17 -0.21
CA MET A 100 -4.94 -9.00 -1.29
C MET A 100 -3.75 -9.95 -1.11
N VAL A 101 -3.08 -9.88 0.03
CA VAL A 101 -1.90 -10.72 0.31
C VAL A 101 -2.22 -12.21 0.19
N ILE A 102 -3.34 -12.67 0.77
CA ILE A 102 -3.76 -14.08 0.70
C ILE A 102 -4.04 -14.51 -0.73
N ARG A 103 -4.68 -13.66 -1.54
CA ARG A 103 -5.00 -13.95 -2.93
C ARG A 103 -3.73 -14.07 -3.78
N ASP A 104 -2.83 -13.08 -3.64
CA ASP A 104 -1.77 -12.83 -4.63
C ASP A 104 -0.37 -13.33 -4.19
N ARG A 105 -0.23 -13.88 -2.98
CA ARG A 105 1.05 -14.35 -2.42
C ARG A 105 1.81 -15.36 -3.28
N ASN A 106 1.12 -16.08 -4.14
CA ASN A 106 1.74 -17.13 -4.98
C ASN A 106 2.27 -16.57 -6.32
N HIS A 107 2.14 -15.27 -6.57
CA HIS A 107 2.72 -14.63 -7.73
C HIS A 107 4.17 -14.20 -7.46
N PRO A 108 5.18 -14.81 -8.13
CA PRO A 108 6.58 -14.45 -7.92
C PRO A 108 6.92 -13.05 -8.43
N SER A 109 6.11 -12.46 -9.30
CA SER A 109 6.24 -11.09 -9.76
C SER A 109 6.01 -10.07 -8.64
N VAL A 110 5.16 -10.38 -7.66
CA VAL A 110 4.87 -9.48 -6.53
C VAL A 110 6.08 -9.41 -5.61
N ILE A 111 6.65 -8.23 -5.47
CA ILE A 111 7.85 -7.97 -4.65
C ILE A 111 7.58 -7.05 -3.45
N MET A 112 6.47 -6.34 -3.49
CA MET A 112 6.05 -5.44 -2.42
C MET A 112 4.54 -5.49 -2.23
N TRP A 113 4.11 -5.40 -0.98
CA TRP A 113 2.74 -5.17 -0.58
C TRP A 113 2.53 -3.69 -0.27
N SER A 114 1.69 -3.00 -1.02
CA SER A 114 1.35 -1.60 -0.79
C SER A 114 0.07 -1.47 0.00
N LEU A 115 0.12 -0.66 1.05
CA LEU A 115 -0.99 -0.49 2.00
C LEU A 115 -2.10 0.45 1.50
N GLY A 116 -1.95 0.99 0.30
CA GLY A 116 -2.92 1.91 -0.29
C GLY A 116 -2.32 3.21 -0.77
N ASN A 117 -3.16 4.21 -0.99
CA ASN A 117 -2.80 5.52 -1.52
C ASN A 117 -3.54 6.65 -0.79
N GLU A 118 -2.89 7.79 -0.60
CA GLU A 118 -3.43 9.08 -0.15
C GLU A 118 -4.49 9.01 0.97
N SER A 119 -4.26 8.10 1.94
CA SER A 119 -5.21 7.84 3.03
C SER A 119 -4.71 8.33 4.39
N GLY A 120 -3.84 9.35 4.36
CA GLY A 120 -3.12 9.80 5.55
C GLY A 120 -2.18 8.72 6.08
N CYS A 121 -1.84 8.80 7.33
CA CYS A 121 -1.02 7.77 7.96
C CYS A 121 -1.51 7.57 9.39
N GLY A 122 -2.03 6.38 9.68
CA GLY A 122 -2.71 6.11 10.95
C GLY A 122 -2.53 4.68 11.47
N PRO A 123 -3.03 4.41 12.69
CA PRO A 123 -2.97 3.10 13.32
C PRO A 123 -3.52 1.96 12.47
N ALA A 124 -4.49 2.25 11.59
CA ALA A 124 -5.04 1.25 10.69
C ALA A 124 -3.97 0.74 9.69
N HIS A 125 -3.10 1.63 9.18
CA HIS A 125 -1.97 1.22 8.34
C HIS A 125 -0.94 0.42 9.13
N ALA A 126 -0.62 0.84 10.38
CA ALA A 126 0.31 0.11 11.23
C ALA A 126 -0.18 -1.32 11.55
N ALA A 127 -1.47 -1.48 11.80
CA ALA A 127 -2.08 -2.78 12.01
C ALA A 127 -1.98 -3.68 10.76
N ALA A 128 -2.31 -3.12 9.60
CA ALA A 128 -2.24 -3.84 8.33
C ALA A 128 -0.80 -4.22 7.95
N ALA A 129 0.16 -3.31 8.16
CA ALA A 129 1.58 -3.56 7.92
C ALA A 129 2.12 -4.66 8.85
N GLY A 130 1.81 -4.58 10.14
CA GLY A 130 2.23 -5.58 11.12
C GLY A 130 1.71 -6.97 10.76
N TRP A 131 0.45 -7.07 10.36
CA TRP A 131 -0.14 -8.32 9.91
C TRP A 131 0.55 -8.84 8.64
N ALA A 132 0.76 -7.97 7.63
CA ALA A 132 1.37 -8.38 6.38
C ALA A 132 2.82 -8.85 6.57
N LYS A 133 3.62 -8.17 7.40
CA LYS A 133 4.99 -8.59 7.73
C LYS A 133 5.06 -9.91 8.50
N ASP A 134 4.10 -10.17 9.36
CA ASP A 134 4.02 -11.43 10.11
C ASP A 134 3.60 -12.59 9.21
N TYR A 135 2.65 -12.34 8.32
CA TYR A 135 2.12 -13.34 7.40
C TYR A 135 3.07 -13.66 6.23
N ASP A 136 3.71 -12.64 5.65
CA ASP A 136 4.68 -12.76 4.56
C ASP A 136 5.95 -11.93 4.86
N PRO A 137 6.90 -12.50 5.60
CA PRO A 137 8.15 -11.81 5.91
C PRO A 137 9.11 -11.68 4.73
N THR A 138 8.78 -12.26 3.58
CA THR A 138 9.66 -12.32 2.41
C THR A 138 9.58 -11.09 1.52
N ARG A 139 8.47 -10.36 1.59
CA ARG A 139 8.22 -9.18 0.76
C ARG A 139 8.28 -7.89 1.56
N LEU A 140 8.65 -6.82 0.87
CA LEU A 140 8.69 -5.47 1.44
C LEU A 140 7.27 -4.91 1.61
N ILE A 141 7.11 -4.03 2.58
CA ILE A 141 5.89 -3.24 2.75
C ILE A 141 6.13 -1.83 2.22
N HIS A 142 5.23 -1.38 1.38
CA HIS A 142 5.22 -0.04 0.81
C HIS A 142 3.99 0.73 1.28
N TYR A 143 4.16 2.01 1.53
CA TYR A 143 3.07 2.98 1.61
C TYR A 143 3.59 4.38 1.28
N GLU A 144 3.04 5.00 0.25
CA GLU A 144 3.50 6.32 -0.22
C GLU A 144 3.27 7.43 0.82
N GLY A 145 2.23 7.33 1.62
CA GLY A 145 1.89 8.28 2.67
C GLY A 145 2.75 8.17 3.93
N ALA A 146 3.69 7.21 4.02
CA ALA A 146 4.59 7.03 5.16
C ALA A 146 5.85 7.90 5.07
N GLN A 147 5.77 9.07 4.47
CA GLN A 147 6.89 10.01 4.34
C GLN A 147 6.50 11.43 4.81
N GLY A 148 7.49 12.22 5.22
CA GLY A 148 7.32 13.62 5.64
C GLY A 148 7.24 13.81 7.14
N GLN A 149 6.12 14.22 7.71
CA GLN A 149 5.98 14.53 9.13
C GLN A 149 6.14 13.28 10.01
N PRO A 150 6.70 13.45 11.21
CA PRO A 150 6.75 12.37 12.19
C PRO A 150 5.36 11.77 12.33
N MET A 151 5.28 10.48 12.13
CA MET A 151 4.08 9.76 12.48
C MET A 151 3.91 9.90 13.99
N HIS A 152 2.68 9.97 14.44
CA HIS A 152 2.37 10.05 15.86
C HIS A 152 3.13 8.95 16.63
N PRO A 153 3.60 9.21 17.89
CA PRO A 153 4.40 8.26 18.67
C PRO A 153 3.83 6.85 18.84
N LEU A 154 2.66 6.60 18.31
CA LEU A 154 2.03 5.26 18.23
C LEU A 154 2.60 4.31 17.20
N TYR A 155 3.44 4.75 16.32
CA TYR A 155 4.14 3.82 15.42
C TYR A 155 5.24 3.02 16.16
N VAL A 156 4.97 2.74 17.41
CA VAL A 156 5.68 1.68 18.13
C VAL A 156 5.22 0.35 17.54
N PRO A 157 6.13 -0.57 17.21
CA PRO A 157 5.78 -1.87 16.70
C PRO A 157 4.65 -2.51 17.49
N LEU A 158 3.61 -2.98 16.84
CA LEU A 158 2.40 -3.57 17.46
C LEU A 158 2.69 -4.60 18.57
N LYS A 159 3.87 -5.19 18.57
CA LYS A 159 4.34 -6.11 19.62
C LYS A 159 4.47 -5.45 21.01
N ARG A 160 4.37 -4.11 21.14
CA ARG A 160 4.55 -3.38 22.41
C ARG A 160 3.41 -2.45 22.80
N THR A 161 2.37 -2.34 21.98
CA THR A 161 1.28 -1.40 22.26
C THR A 161 0.17 -2.12 23.03
N SER A 162 -0.07 -1.73 24.27
CA SER A 162 -1.27 -2.18 24.98
C SER A 162 -2.51 -1.50 24.39
N ALA A 163 -3.66 -2.14 24.46
CA ALA A 163 -4.93 -1.57 24.02
C ALA A 163 -5.22 -0.20 24.68
N ALA A 164 -4.76 0.00 25.91
CA ALA A 164 -4.93 1.25 26.65
C ALA A 164 -4.07 2.40 26.07
N ALA A 165 -2.83 2.12 25.62
CA ALA A 165 -1.97 3.10 24.97
C ALA A 165 -2.56 3.50 23.60
N PHE A 166 -3.12 2.55 22.87
CA PHE A 166 -3.80 2.78 21.61
C PHE A 166 -5.01 3.71 21.76
N THR A 167 -5.86 3.48 22.77
CA THR A 167 -7.05 4.29 23.04
C THR A 167 -6.70 5.73 23.45
N SER A 168 -5.65 5.92 24.26
CA SER A 168 -5.25 7.26 24.75
C SER A 168 -4.74 8.17 23.64
N VAL A 169 -4.11 7.60 22.62
CA VAL A 169 -3.57 8.35 21.50
C VAL A 169 -4.65 8.69 20.47
N MET A 170 -5.58 7.79 20.22
CA MET A 170 -6.74 8.09 19.38
C MET A 170 -7.55 9.26 19.96
N ALA A 171 -7.59 9.41 21.27
CA ALA A 171 -8.24 10.54 21.93
C ALA A 171 -7.47 11.89 21.78
N ALA A 172 -6.15 11.82 21.67
CA ALA A 172 -5.30 13.01 21.51
C ALA A 172 -5.32 13.59 20.08
N ASP A 173 -5.36 12.73 19.06
CA ASP A 173 -5.37 13.15 17.66
C ASP A 173 -6.72 13.72 17.19
N ASN A 174 -7.81 13.46 17.92
CA ASN A 174 -9.14 13.96 17.59
C ASN A 174 -9.43 15.38 18.12
N GLN A 175 -8.47 16.04 18.76
CA GLN A 175 -8.64 17.44 19.17
C GLN A 175 -8.09 18.36 18.08
N PRO A 176 -8.96 19.14 17.38
CA PRO A 176 -8.47 20.18 16.49
C PRO A 176 -7.72 21.22 17.33
N ALA A 177 -6.45 21.42 17.05
CA ALA A 177 -5.71 22.55 17.60
C ALA A 177 -6.47 23.84 17.21
N ALA A 178 -6.88 24.59 18.22
CA ALA A 178 -7.64 25.81 18.03
C ALA A 178 -6.90 26.73 17.04
N GLY A 179 -7.51 26.97 15.86
CA GLY A 179 -7.15 28.04 14.95
C GLY A 179 -6.33 27.68 13.71
N GLN A 180 -6.03 26.42 13.42
CA GLN A 180 -5.41 26.05 12.15
C GLN A 180 -6.11 24.83 11.53
N VAL A 181 -6.84 25.05 10.45
CA VAL A 181 -7.19 23.98 9.50
C VAL A 181 -5.90 23.62 8.77
N LYS A 182 -5.07 22.76 9.37
CA LYS A 182 -4.00 22.11 8.63
C LYS A 182 -4.66 21.13 7.66
N LYS A 183 -4.39 21.31 6.35
CA LYS A 183 -4.64 20.23 5.39
C LYS A 183 -4.04 18.96 5.95
N PRO A 184 -4.76 17.82 5.95
CA PRO A 184 -4.17 16.54 6.30
C PRO A 184 -2.93 16.33 5.42
N GLN A 185 -1.76 16.32 6.01
CA GLN A 185 -0.55 15.98 5.26
C GLN A 185 -0.47 14.45 5.20
N ASN A 186 -0.43 13.93 4.00
CA ASN A 186 0.02 12.56 3.78
C ASN A 186 1.48 12.52 4.23
N GLY A 187 1.81 11.73 5.24
CA GLY A 187 3.20 11.66 5.61
C GLY A 187 3.52 10.98 6.91
N GLY A 188 4.60 10.25 6.90
CA GLY A 188 5.32 9.70 8.03
C GLY A 188 6.74 10.26 8.07
N ASN A 189 7.50 9.91 9.10
CA ASN A 189 8.90 10.26 9.20
C ASN A 189 9.77 9.19 8.52
N PRO A 190 10.56 9.52 7.49
CA PRO A 190 11.43 8.55 6.81
C PRO A 190 12.54 8.00 7.72
N THR A 191 12.79 8.61 8.86
CA THR A 191 13.76 8.13 9.86
C THR A 191 13.10 7.29 10.97
N ASP A 192 11.79 7.22 11.01
CA ASP A 192 11.08 6.35 11.92
C ASP A 192 11.35 4.88 11.53
N PRO A 193 11.74 3.99 12.47
CA PRO A 193 11.82 2.55 12.19
C PRO A 193 10.45 1.95 11.89
N GLY A 194 9.72 2.61 11.03
CA GLY A 194 8.34 2.44 10.71
C GLY A 194 8.00 1.05 10.19
N TYR A 195 6.73 0.85 10.03
CA TYR A 195 6.12 -0.38 9.55
C TYR A 195 6.23 -0.56 8.03
N VAL A 196 6.81 0.41 7.33
CA VAL A 196 7.08 0.34 5.88
C VAL A 196 8.58 0.21 5.62
N ASP A 197 8.88 -0.52 4.58
CA ASP A 197 10.25 -0.80 4.16
C ASP A 197 10.70 0.12 3.01
N VAL A 198 9.73 0.77 2.33
CA VAL A 198 9.96 1.68 1.18
C VAL A 198 8.87 2.74 1.12
#